data_cc4898e42b218fb566095f7925f4c76b
#
_entry.id   cc4898e42b218fb566095f7925f4c76b
#
_cell.length_a   1.000
_cell.length_b   1.000
_cell.length_c   1.000
_cell.angle_alpha   90.00
_cell.angle_beta   90.00
_cell.angle_gamma   90.00
#
_symmetry.space_group_name_H-M   'P 1'
#
loop_
_entity.id
_entity.type
_entity.pdbx_description
1 polymer ?
#
loop_
_entity_poly.entity_id
_entity_poly.type
_entity_poly.pdbx_seq_one_letter_code
_entity_poly.pdbx_strand_id
1 'polypeptide(L)'
;MHHKMDKVVFFGYKETIEECKKRTEDFMKKYCGVSEVEFCLIDKLDLDDVVFKIEEKVEAEEAVGNRVYFDITGGESLCLVAFGMLAFKWKKPMHMYDVKEDKLVHLGEKCGDNIENVPKNEVKLDLSTYIQMSGAKINDCRMGVIDINDEKFIGKQDELWQIVLDYQHQWNTFCNLLRDSLAEEKSLEATKLISKKQGLNLSVFHTFMIKLKKLGVFSKYESRIVSRNEDGSIAEVEVSVTYASFAWKECITKAGTALELHVYQELKAAGKEVNQSVRIDWDGKIHEGEENNSENKDDDTTKDVLNEIDVLTLEGNVPTFISCKAGKMDKGKALTPLYELE
;
A
#
# COMPACT_ATOMS: atom_id res chain seq x y z
N MET A 1 18.02 16.28 -4.92
CA MET A 1 17.81 17.72 -5.05
C MET A 1 18.94 18.27 -5.91
N HIS A 2 18.62 18.91 -7.02
CA HIS A 2 19.61 19.37 -8.00
C HIS A 2 20.49 20.51 -7.43
N HIS A 3 19.88 21.38 -6.64
CA HIS A 3 20.61 22.38 -5.83
C HIS A 3 20.60 21.96 -4.37
N LYS A 4 21.80 21.96 -3.75
CA LYS A 4 21.90 21.78 -2.31
C LYS A 4 21.32 23.03 -1.64
N MET A 5 20.15 22.88 -1.03
CA MET A 5 19.48 23.93 -0.28
C MET A 5 19.80 23.78 1.20
N ASP A 6 20.22 24.84 1.85
CA ASP A 6 20.42 24.84 3.30
C ASP A 6 19.10 25.10 4.04
N LYS A 7 18.23 25.90 3.43
CA LYS A 7 16.93 26.30 3.98
C LYS A 7 15.83 26.27 2.92
N VAL A 8 14.63 25.84 3.32
CA VAL A 8 13.41 25.90 2.51
C VAL A 8 12.31 26.59 3.31
N VAL A 9 11.62 27.53 2.68
CA VAL A 9 10.50 28.26 3.27
C VAL A 9 9.23 27.93 2.47
N PHE A 10 8.25 27.38 3.15
CA PHE A 10 6.93 27.08 2.59
C PHE A 10 5.94 28.18 2.98
N PHE A 11 5.18 28.67 2.01
CA PHE A 11 4.08 29.59 2.23
C PHE A 11 2.76 28.83 2.01
N GLY A 12 1.83 28.96 2.92
CA GLY A 12 0.56 28.25 2.82
C GLY A 12 -0.47 28.70 3.84
N TYR A 13 -1.68 28.20 3.68
CA TYR A 13 -2.78 28.48 4.60
C TYR A 13 -2.61 27.70 5.90
N LYS A 14 -3.22 28.22 6.96
CA LYS A 14 -3.08 27.64 8.30
C LYS A 14 -3.45 26.15 8.32
N GLU A 15 -4.60 25.81 7.76
CA GLU A 15 -5.12 24.45 7.76
C GLU A 15 -4.18 23.50 7.00
N THR A 16 -3.73 23.90 5.81
CA THR A 16 -2.81 23.11 4.98
C THR A 16 -1.47 22.91 5.69
N ILE A 17 -0.93 23.97 6.32
CA ILE A 17 0.35 23.86 7.03
C ILE A 17 0.21 22.97 8.27
N GLU A 18 -0.84 23.14 9.09
CA GLU A 18 -1.05 22.31 10.27
C GLU A 18 -1.13 20.83 9.92
N GLU A 19 -1.76 20.49 8.80
CA GLU A 19 -1.89 19.14 8.31
C GLU A 19 -0.57 18.54 7.81
N CYS A 20 0.23 19.29 7.03
CA CYS A 20 1.38 18.73 6.34
C CYS A 20 2.76 19.05 6.98
N LYS A 21 2.84 20.00 7.92
CA LYS A 21 4.09 20.54 8.45
C LYS A 21 5.09 19.48 8.88
N LYS A 22 4.67 18.59 9.78
CA LYS A 22 5.58 17.57 10.34
C LYS A 22 6.12 16.62 9.27
N ARG A 23 5.25 16.08 8.42
CA ARG A 23 5.65 15.15 7.36
C ARG A 23 6.57 15.78 6.33
N THR A 24 6.28 17.04 5.95
CA THR A 24 7.12 17.81 5.01
C THR A 24 8.49 18.11 5.61
N GLU A 25 8.54 18.54 6.87
CA GLU A 25 9.79 18.82 7.58
C GLU A 25 10.66 17.55 7.69
N ASP A 26 10.08 16.41 8.10
CA ASP A 26 10.76 15.12 8.22
C ASP A 26 11.30 14.67 6.87
N PHE A 27 10.50 14.81 5.81
CA PHE A 27 10.90 14.47 4.45
C PHE A 27 12.07 15.34 3.97
N MET A 28 11.96 16.66 4.10
CA MET A 28 12.98 17.59 3.64
C MET A 28 14.33 17.36 4.35
N LYS A 29 14.29 17.07 5.65
CA LYS A 29 15.50 16.76 6.41
C LYS A 29 16.10 15.40 6.04
N LYS A 30 15.27 14.35 5.99
CA LYS A 30 15.72 12.96 5.78
C LYS A 30 16.20 12.71 4.35
N TYR A 31 15.44 13.16 3.35
CA TYR A 31 15.69 12.79 1.95
C TYR A 31 16.34 13.91 1.14
N CYS A 32 16.09 15.17 1.51
CA CYS A 32 16.60 16.32 0.76
C CYS A 32 17.85 16.95 1.40
N GLY A 33 18.19 16.55 2.62
CA GLY A 33 19.37 17.06 3.33
C GLY A 33 19.26 18.54 3.69
N VAL A 34 18.04 19.08 3.76
CA VAL A 34 17.76 20.47 4.14
C VAL A 34 17.92 20.60 5.65
N SER A 35 18.74 21.56 6.10
CA SER A 35 19.01 21.76 7.53
C SER A 35 17.89 22.53 8.22
N GLU A 36 17.26 23.47 7.51
CA GLU A 36 16.21 24.35 8.06
C GLU A 36 14.97 24.36 7.18
N VAL A 37 13.82 24.09 7.78
CA VAL A 37 12.50 24.15 7.13
C VAL A 37 11.61 25.08 7.89
N GLU A 38 11.07 26.10 7.22
CA GLU A 38 10.22 27.12 7.79
C GLU A 38 8.87 27.16 7.08
N PHE A 39 7.81 27.52 7.82
CA PHE A 39 6.46 27.63 7.30
C PHE A 39 5.89 29.01 7.63
N CYS A 40 5.52 29.76 6.61
CA CYS A 40 4.92 31.09 6.70
C CYS A 40 3.43 31.02 6.37
N LEU A 41 2.60 31.49 7.31
CA LEU A 41 1.15 31.56 7.13
C LEU A 41 0.77 32.77 6.25
N ILE A 42 -0.11 32.52 5.28
CA ILE A 42 -0.66 33.54 4.39
C ILE A 42 -2.18 33.62 4.49
N ASP A 43 -2.77 34.75 4.08
CA ASP A 43 -4.21 34.89 3.93
C ASP A 43 -4.69 34.37 2.56
N LYS A 44 -5.79 33.66 2.55
CA LYS A 44 -6.37 32.99 1.34
C LYS A 44 -6.83 33.98 0.27
N LEU A 45 -7.19 35.18 0.66
CA LEU A 45 -7.92 36.13 -0.18
C LEU A 45 -7.18 37.47 -0.36
N ASP A 46 -5.98 37.60 0.17
CA ASP A 46 -5.23 38.86 0.17
C ASP A 46 -3.86 38.68 -0.52
N LEU A 47 -3.80 39.04 -1.80
CA LEU A 47 -2.57 38.99 -2.57
C LEU A 47 -1.50 39.95 -2.03
N ASP A 48 -1.90 41.11 -1.50
CA ASP A 48 -0.97 42.13 -0.97
C ASP A 48 -0.32 41.59 0.31
N ASP A 49 -1.07 40.90 1.19
CA ASP A 49 -0.50 40.21 2.36
C ASP A 49 0.49 39.12 1.96
N VAL A 50 0.14 38.34 0.96
CA VAL A 50 1.04 37.26 0.44
C VAL A 50 2.33 37.87 -0.09
N VAL A 51 2.24 38.90 -0.94
CA VAL A 51 3.40 39.61 -1.50
C VAL A 51 4.25 40.21 -0.40
N PHE A 52 3.63 40.90 0.56
CA PHE A 52 4.35 41.54 1.68
C PHE A 52 5.13 40.52 2.52
N LYS A 53 4.52 39.40 2.89
CA LYS A 53 5.17 38.33 3.67
C LYS A 53 6.33 37.67 2.93
N ILE A 54 6.20 37.50 1.63
CA ILE A 54 7.28 36.97 0.81
C ILE A 54 8.42 37.98 0.71
N GLU A 55 8.11 39.29 0.49
CA GLU A 55 9.10 40.36 0.44
C GLU A 55 9.90 40.43 1.75
N GLU A 56 9.21 40.51 2.89
CA GLU A 56 9.85 40.53 4.21
C GLU A 56 10.80 39.34 4.39
N LYS A 57 10.36 38.17 3.99
CA LYS A 57 11.16 36.94 4.14
C LYS A 57 12.38 36.92 3.23
N VAL A 58 12.23 37.34 1.97
CA VAL A 58 13.35 37.41 1.02
C VAL A 58 14.37 38.44 1.48
N GLU A 59 13.94 39.63 1.92
CA GLU A 59 14.83 40.66 2.43
C GLU A 59 15.61 40.20 3.66
N ALA A 60 14.95 39.48 4.58
CA ALA A 60 15.61 38.95 5.76
C ALA A 60 16.69 37.91 5.40
N GLU A 61 16.43 37.03 4.44
CA GLU A 61 17.39 36.02 3.99
C GLU A 61 18.58 36.66 3.24
N GLU A 62 18.33 37.66 2.41
CA GLU A 62 19.40 38.39 1.70
C GLU A 62 20.25 39.25 2.62
N ALA A 63 19.67 39.82 3.66
CA ALA A 63 20.42 40.60 4.66
C ALA A 63 21.50 39.78 5.39
N VAL A 64 21.32 38.47 5.49
CA VAL A 64 22.31 37.55 6.05
C VAL A 64 23.17 36.86 4.98
N GLY A 65 23.06 37.27 3.71
CA GLY A 65 23.89 36.83 2.61
C GLY A 65 23.39 35.56 1.91
N ASN A 66 22.19 35.12 2.17
CA ASN A 66 21.59 33.96 1.50
C ASN A 66 21.17 34.29 0.07
N ARG A 67 21.31 33.29 -0.84
CA ARG A 67 20.77 33.38 -2.20
C ARG A 67 19.37 32.79 -2.21
N VAL A 68 18.41 33.54 -2.74
CA VAL A 68 17.01 33.13 -2.78
C VAL A 68 16.61 32.66 -4.18
N TYR A 69 15.90 31.53 -4.25
CA TYR A 69 15.31 30.94 -5.43
C TYR A 69 13.82 30.74 -5.20
N PHE A 70 13.01 30.94 -6.24
CA PHE A 70 11.59 30.66 -6.19
C PHE A 70 11.29 29.35 -6.91
N ASP A 71 10.59 28.44 -6.24
CA ASP A 71 10.06 27.21 -6.87
C ASP A 71 8.56 27.39 -7.12
N ILE A 72 8.16 27.24 -8.38
CA ILE A 72 6.78 27.34 -8.84
C ILE A 72 6.25 26.02 -9.39
N THR A 73 6.88 24.91 -9.04
CA THR A 73 6.46 23.57 -9.45
C THR A 73 5.03 23.25 -9.02
N GLY A 74 4.63 23.73 -7.84
CA GLY A 74 3.30 23.56 -7.29
C GLY A 74 3.09 24.44 -6.06
N GLY A 75 1.87 24.51 -5.58
CA GLY A 75 1.50 25.27 -4.39
C GLY A 75 0.21 26.07 -4.56
N GLU A 76 -0.08 26.89 -3.58
CA GLU A 76 -1.25 27.75 -3.58
C GLU A 76 -1.18 28.81 -4.67
N SER A 77 -2.26 29.01 -5.42
CA SER A 77 -2.28 29.87 -6.60
C SER A 77 -1.82 31.30 -6.33
N LEU A 78 -2.20 31.89 -5.17
CA LEU A 78 -1.76 33.25 -4.81
C LEU A 78 -0.26 33.30 -4.54
N CYS A 79 0.33 32.27 -3.93
CA CYS A 79 1.78 32.18 -3.75
C CYS A 79 2.51 32.12 -5.09
N LEU A 80 2.02 31.28 -6.02
CA LEU A 80 2.64 31.14 -7.36
C LEU A 80 2.60 32.47 -8.14
N VAL A 81 1.48 33.20 -8.06
CA VAL A 81 1.37 34.54 -8.66
C VAL A 81 2.34 35.50 -8.02
N ALA A 82 2.40 35.55 -6.68
CA ALA A 82 3.30 36.42 -5.94
C ALA A 82 4.77 36.11 -6.23
N PHE A 83 5.15 34.82 -6.27
CA PHE A 83 6.51 34.39 -6.64
C PHE A 83 6.88 34.86 -8.03
N GLY A 84 5.98 34.71 -9.02
CA GLY A 84 6.22 35.20 -10.39
C GLY A 84 6.40 36.71 -10.45
N MET A 85 5.55 37.49 -9.74
CA MET A 85 5.64 38.94 -9.67
C MET A 85 6.96 39.39 -9.06
N LEU A 86 7.33 38.84 -7.91
CA LEU A 86 8.54 39.23 -7.16
C LEU A 86 9.82 38.77 -7.86
N ALA A 87 9.83 37.55 -8.40
CA ALA A 87 10.96 37.05 -9.18
C ALA A 87 11.24 37.95 -10.37
N PHE A 88 10.21 38.40 -11.11
CA PHE A 88 10.35 39.33 -12.21
C PHE A 88 10.83 40.71 -11.74
N LYS A 89 10.21 41.28 -10.68
CA LYS A 89 10.57 42.56 -10.09
C LYS A 89 12.03 42.61 -9.67
N TRP A 90 12.52 41.57 -9.01
CA TRP A 90 13.86 41.51 -8.43
C TRP A 90 14.89 40.76 -9.29
N LYS A 91 14.50 40.27 -10.46
CA LYS A 91 15.35 39.46 -11.34
C LYS A 91 15.92 38.22 -10.62
N LYS A 92 15.10 37.60 -9.80
CA LYS A 92 15.48 36.38 -9.07
C LYS A 92 15.26 35.13 -9.92
N PRO A 93 16.10 34.10 -9.75
CA PRO A 93 15.89 32.84 -10.44
C PRO A 93 14.62 32.16 -9.96
N MET A 94 13.85 31.66 -10.92
CA MET A 94 12.69 30.79 -10.72
C MET A 94 12.94 29.42 -11.28
N HIS A 95 12.39 28.41 -10.63
CA HIS A 95 12.45 27.03 -11.09
C HIS A 95 11.05 26.43 -11.17
N MET A 96 10.85 25.55 -12.11
CA MET A 96 9.67 24.70 -12.26
C MET A 96 10.11 23.32 -12.68
N TYR A 97 9.58 22.30 -12.02
CA TYR A 97 9.76 20.93 -12.48
C TYR A 97 8.58 20.53 -13.37
N ASP A 98 8.86 20.23 -14.64
CA ASP A 98 7.87 19.70 -15.57
C ASP A 98 7.77 18.18 -15.39
N VAL A 99 6.71 17.74 -14.73
CA VAL A 99 6.46 16.32 -14.43
C VAL A 99 6.27 15.48 -15.69
N LYS A 100 5.69 16.06 -16.77
CA LYS A 100 5.44 15.35 -18.03
C LYS A 100 6.72 15.09 -18.82
N GLU A 101 7.58 16.12 -18.87
CA GLU A 101 8.84 16.07 -19.59
C GLU A 101 10.01 15.58 -18.72
N ASP A 102 9.77 15.41 -17.39
CA ASP A 102 10.77 14.99 -16.41
C ASP A 102 12.01 15.91 -16.41
N LYS A 103 11.76 17.23 -16.38
CA LYS A 103 12.80 18.25 -16.53
C LYS A 103 12.66 19.37 -15.52
N LEU A 104 13.79 19.81 -14.99
CA LEU A 104 13.85 21.06 -14.24
C LEU A 104 14.01 22.23 -15.24
N VAL A 105 13.04 23.17 -15.21
CA VAL A 105 13.02 24.33 -16.07
C VAL A 105 13.43 25.56 -15.24
N HIS A 106 14.46 26.26 -15.69
CA HIS A 106 14.86 27.54 -15.12
C HIS A 106 14.14 28.68 -15.86
N LEU A 107 13.47 29.55 -15.10
CA LEU A 107 12.73 30.69 -15.62
C LEU A 107 13.42 32.00 -15.17
N GLY A 108 13.63 32.97 -16.09
CA GLY A 108 14.27 34.26 -15.78
C GLY A 108 15.03 34.87 -16.96
N GLU A 109 15.84 35.91 -16.75
CA GLU A 109 16.45 36.75 -17.80
C GLU A 109 17.33 36.03 -18.86
N LYS A 110 17.65 34.76 -18.65
CA LYS A 110 18.40 33.94 -19.61
C LYS A 110 17.68 32.62 -19.92
N CYS A 111 16.39 32.69 -20.01
CA CYS A 111 15.45 31.58 -20.00
C CYS A 111 15.40 30.75 -21.30
N GLY A 112 16.37 30.73 -22.13
CA GLY A 112 16.28 29.98 -23.39
C GLY A 112 16.95 28.61 -23.35
N ASP A 113 18.00 28.42 -22.56
CA ASP A 113 18.94 27.34 -22.81
C ASP A 113 19.23 26.41 -21.61
N ASN A 114 18.59 26.63 -20.45
CA ASN A 114 18.91 25.85 -19.25
C ASN A 114 17.78 24.90 -18.83
N ILE A 115 17.36 24.02 -19.75
CA ILE A 115 16.55 22.86 -19.39
C ILE A 115 17.53 21.77 -18.97
N GLU A 116 17.60 21.49 -17.69
CA GLU A 116 18.41 20.41 -17.16
C GLU A 116 17.58 19.13 -17.06
N ASN A 117 18.13 18.04 -17.58
CA ASN A 117 17.54 16.75 -17.32
C ASN A 117 17.89 16.37 -15.87
N VAL A 118 16.88 16.31 -15.01
CA VAL A 118 17.07 15.80 -13.67
C VAL A 118 17.13 14.27 -13.76
N PRO A 119 18.18 13.62 -13.24
CA PRO A 119 18.26 12.17 -13.28
C PRO A 119 17.06 11.55 -12.58
N LYS A 120 16.40 10.60 -13.24
CA LYS A 120 15.36 9.80 -12.59
C LYS A 120 16.01 9.02 -11.45
N ASN A 121 15.36 9.01 -10.30
CA ASN A 121 15.69 8.13 -9.17
C ASN A 121 16.93 8.50 -8.32
N GLU A 122 17.35 9.73 -8.22
CA GLU A 122 18.33 10.13 -7.20
C GLU A 122 17.79 9.95 -5.78
N VAL A 123 16.49 10.14 -5.58
CA VAL A 123 15.83 9.93 -4.30
C VAL A 123 14.91 8.71 -4.41
N LYS A 124 15.32 7.63 -3.75
CA LYS A 124 14.46 6.45 -3.60
C LYS A 124 13.66 6.61 -2.32
N LEU A 125 12.36 6.76 -2.46
CA LEU A 125 11.43 6.74 -1.34
C LEU A 125 11.12 5.29 -0.98
N ASP A 126 11.04 5.00 0.31
CA ASP A 126 10.38 3.81 0.78
C ASP A 126 8.86 3.96 0.72
N LEU A 127 8.16 2.83 0.65
CA LEU A 127 6.72 2.77 0.47
C LEU A 127 5.96 3.50 1.60
N SER A 128 6.42 3.35 2.83
CA SER A 128 5.85 4.03 4.00
C SER A 128 5.96 5.54 3.86
N THR A 129 7.13 6.04 3.48
CA THR A 129 7.37 7.47 3.27
C THR A 129 6.52 8.01 2.12
N TYR A 130 6.40 7.25 1.00
CA TYR A 130 5.54 7.65 -0.11
C TYR A 130 4.09 7.85 0.33
N ILE A 131 3.53 6.88 1.05
CA ILE A 131 2.17 6.93 1.59
C ILE A 131 2.00 8.09 2.58
N GLN A 132 2.98 8.29 3.48
CA GLN A 132 2.95 9.41 4.44
C GLN A 132 2.97 10.77 3.74
N MET A 133 3.70 10.93 2.65
CA MET A 133 3.73 12.19 1.88
C MET A 133 2.37 12.50 1.25
N SER A 134 1.58 11.49 0.91
CA SER A 134 0.19 11.65 0.44
C SER A 134 -0.81 12.00 1.55
N GLY A 135 -0.37 12.07 2.82
CA GLY A 135 -1.22 12.36 3.98
C GLY A 135 -1.76 11.12 4.67
N ALA A 136 -1.52 9.96 4.11
CA ALA A 136 -1.99 8.68 4.61
C ALA A 136 -0.94 7.97 5.48
N LYS A 137 -1.32 6.91 6.16
CA LYS A 137 -0.44 6.08 6.98
C LYS A 137 -0.71 4.61 6.73
N ILE A 138 0.36 3.83 6.63
CA ILE A 138 0.24 2.37 6.66
C ILE A 138 -0.05 1.95 8.11
N ASN A 139 -1.15 1.28 8.31
CA ASN A 139 -1.53 0.74 9.60
C ASN A 139 -0.85 -0.61 9.84
N ASP A 140 0.33 -0.60 10.44
CA ASP A 140 1.15 -1.78 10.71
C ASP A 140 0.46 -2.83 11.59
N CYS A 141 -0.50 -2.44 12.42
CA CYS A 141 -1.23 -3.34 13.34
C CYS A 141 -2.11 -4.37 12.61
N ARG A 142 -2.31 -4.21 11.31
CA ARG A 142 -3.20 -5.05 10.49
C ARG A 142 -2.52 -5.66 9.26
N MET A 143 -1.21 -5.55 9.15
CA MET A 143 -0.46 -6.31 8.14
C MET A 143 -0.68 -7.79 8.44
N GLY A 144 -1.11 -8.51 7.41
CA GLY A 144 -1.70 -9.85 7.52
C GLY A 144 -0.96 -10.82 8.44
N VAL A 145 -1.69 -11.81 8.93
CA VAL A 145 -1.22 -12.88 9.84
C VAL A 145 -0.03 -13.68 9.27
N ILE A 146 0.30 -13.48 8.00
CA ILE A 146 1.41 -14.18 7.34
C ILE A 146 2.71 -13.43 7.62
N ASP A 147 3.50 -13.95 8.54
CA ASP A 147 4.91 -13.56 8.61
C ASP A 147 5.64 -14.16 7.41
N ILE A 148 5.70 -13.38 6.33
CA ILE A 148 6.40 -13.72 5.11
C ILE A 148 7.93 -13.84 5.30
N ASN A 149 8.45 -13.49 6.47
CA ASN A 149 9.85 -13.67 6.84
C ASN A 149 10.09 -15.01 7.57
N ASP A 150 9.05 -15.81 7.85
CA ASP A 150 9.24 -17.16 8.36
C ASP A 150 9.95 -18.01 7.28
N GLU A 151 11.23 -18.32 7.51
CA GLU A 151 12.07 -19.11 6.60
C GLU A 151 11.43 -20.45 6.24
N LYS A 152 10.68 -21.06 7.17
CA LYS A 152 9.96 -22.33 6.91
C LYS A 152 8.82 -22.16 5.92
N PHE A 153 8.29 -20.97 5.80
CA PHE A 153 7.21 -20.62 4.88
C PHE A 153 7.76 -20.17 3.52
N ILE A 154 8.73 -19.24 3.51
CA ILE A 154 9.30 -18.63 2.29
C ILE A 154 9.78 -19.71 1.29
N GLY A 155 10.51 -20.71 1.75
CA GLY A 155 11.06 -21.74 0.86
C GLY A 155 10.03 -22.70 0.22
N LYS A 156 8.73 -22.57 0.55
CA LYS A 156 7.70 -23.52 0.11
C LYS A 156 6.55 -22.88 -0.69
N GLN A 157 6.67 -21.61 -0.97
CA GLN A 157 5.61 -20.86 -1.61
C GLN A 157 5.44 -21.24 -3.08
N ASP A 158 6.54 -21.52 -3.79
CA ASP A 158 6.50 -21.99 -5.18
C ASP A 158 5.84 -23.36 -5.28
N GLU A 159 6.12 -24.24 -4.31
CA GLU A 159 5.46 -25.54 -4.22
C GLU A 159 3.96 -25.40 -3.95
N LEU A 160 3.57 -24.44 -3.08
CA LEU A 160 2.15 -24.13 -2.86
C LEU A 160 1.49 -23.63 -4.14
N TRP A 161 2.15 -22.71 -4.85
CA TRP A 161 1.62 -22.16 -6.10
C TRP A 161 1.45 -23.27 -7.16
N GLN A 162 2.39 -24.20 -7.24
CA GLN A 162 2.24 -25.36 -8.13
C GLN A 162 1.02 -26.22 -7.75
N ILE A 163 0.71 -26.39 -6.45
CA ILE A 163 -0.51 -27.09 -6.02
C ILE A 163 -1.76 -26.28 -6.44
N VAL A 164 -1.73 -24.93 -6.32
CA VAL A 164 -2.83 -24.08 -6.81
C VAL A 164 -3.09 -24.31 -8.30
N LEU A 165 -2.04 -24.33 -9.12
CA LEU A 165 -2.14 -24.58 -10.56
C LEU A 165 -2.66 -25.99 -10.88
N ASP A 166 -2.18 -27.01 -10.18
CA ASP A 166 -2.62 -28.39 -10.35
C ASP A 166 -4.14 -28.57 -10.06
N TYR A 167 -4.68 -27.76 -9.15
CA TYR A 167 -6.08 -27.81 -8.73
C TYR A 167 -6.87 -26.55 -9.09
N GLN A 168 -6.43 -25.76 -10.07
CA GLN A 168 -7.01 -24.44 -10.40
C GLN A 168 -8.53 -24.39 -10.52
N HIS A 169 -9.16 -25.45 -11.08
CA HIS A 169 -10.62 -25.53 -11.23
C HIS A 169 -11.35 -25.91 -9.94
N GLN A 170 -10.66 -26.42 -8.93
CA GLN A 170 -11.21 -26.92 -7.68
C GLN A 170 -10.66 -26.17 -6.47
N TRP A 171 -9.64 -25.33 -6.66
CA TRP A 171 -8.95 -24.61 -5.61
C TRP A 171 -9.92 -23.89 -4.67
N ASN A 172 -10.76 -23.02 -5.21
CA ASN A 172 -11.73 -22.26 -4.42
C ASN A 172 -12.71 -23.18 -3.68
N THR A 173 -13.14 -24.28 -4.30
CA THR A 173 -14.03 -25.26 -3.66
C THR A 173 -13.34 -25.93 -2.48
N PHE A 174 -12.07 -26.30 -2.63
CA PHE A 174 -11.31 -26.93 -1.55
C PHE A 174 -10.98 -25.93 -0.43
N CYS A 175 -10.59 -24.70 -0.76
CA CYS A 175 -10.37 -23.65 0.24
C CYS A 175 -11.64 -23.35 1.05
N ASN A 176 -12.78 -23.22 0.38
CA ASN A 176 -14.07 -23.04 1.04
C ASN A 176 -14.42 -24.23 1.95
N LEU A 177 -14.21 -25.45 1.50
CA LEU A 177 -14.45 -26.65 2.31
C LEU A 177 -13.55 -26.67 3.56
N LEU A 178 -12.26 -26.33 3.41
CA LEU A 178 -11.32 -26.20 4.52
C LEU A 178 -11.78 -25.13 5.50
N ARG A 179 -12.14 -23.94 5.00
CA ARG A 179 -12.64 -22.85 5.83
C ARG A 179 -13.90 -23.24 6.59
N ASP A 180 -14.89 -23.78 5.91
CA ASP A 180 -16.22 -24.02 6.47
C ASP A 180 -16.27 -25.27 7.36
N SER A 181 -15.34 -26.21 7.18
CA SER A 181 -15.37 -27.48 7.87
C SER A 181 -14.15 -27.74 8.78
N LEU A 182 -12.99 -27.19 8.48
CA LEU A 182 -11.73 -27.54 9.14
C LEU A 182 -10.95 -26.29 9.64
N ALA A 183 -11.59 -25.14 9.74
CA ALA A 183 -10.94 -23.93 10.24
C ALA A 183 -11.74 -23.29 11.37
N GLU A 184 -11.37 -23.57 12.61
CA GLU A 184 -11.88 -22.84 13.80
C GLU A 184 -11.02 -21.59 14.03
N GLU A 185 -11.63 -20.44 14.35
CA GLU A 185 -10.99 -19.12 14.31
C GLU A 185 -9.70 -19.03 15.14
N LYS A 186 -9.69 -19.62 16.31
CA LYS A 186 -8.56 -19.55 17.26
C LYS A 186 -7.81 -20.87 17.44
N SER A 187 -8.09 -21.90 16.61
CA SER A 187 -7.49 -23.22 16.73
C SER A 187 -6.70 -23.58 15.47
N LEU A 188 -5.57 -24.25 15.66
CA LEU A 188 -4.85 -24.90 14.57
C LEU A 188 -5.35 -26.33 14.34
N GLU A 189 -6.20 -26.86 15.20
CA GLU A 189 -6.72 -28.23 15.12
C GLU A 189 -8.18 -28.21 14.73
N ALA A 190 -8.57 -29.16 13.89
CA ALA A 190 -9.97 -29.40 13.55
C ALA A 190 -10.21 -30.86 13.20
N THR A 191 -11.37 -31.36 13.59
CA THR A 191 -11.86 -32.70 13.19
C THR A 191 -13.31 -32.57 12.75
N LYS A 192 -13.60 -33.04 11.54
CA LYS A 192 -14.97 -32.99 10.95
C LYS A 192 -15.27 -34.18 10.10
N LEU A 193 -16.55 -34.54 10.09
CA LEU A 193 -17.14 -35.45 9.13
C LEU A 193 -17.46 -34.67 7.85
N ILE A 194 -16.85 -35.05 6.74
CA ILE A 194 -17.05 -34.49 5.41
C ILE A 194 -17.87 -35.47 4.57
N SER A 195 -19.05 -35.02 4.17
CA SER A 195 -19.95 -35.80 3.30
C SER A 195 -19.81 -35.32 1.84
N LYS A 196 -20.05 -36.23 0.91
CA LYS A 196 -20.09 -35.94 -0.53
C LYS A 196 -21.20 -34.90 -0.80
N LYS A 197 -20.80 -33.64 -1.10
CA LYS A 197 -21.70 -32.62 -1.61
C LYS A 197 -21.65 -32.57 -3.13
N GLN A 198 -22.66 -32.01 -3.79
CA GLN A 198 -22.71 -31.85 -5.25
C GLN A 198 -21.41 -31.20 -5.76
N GLY A 199 -20.71 -31.86 -6.68
CA GLY A 199 -19.46 -31.36 -7.26
C GLY A 199 -18.17 -31.71 -6.51
N LEU A 200 -18.25 -32.29 -5.29
CA LEU A 200 -17.05 -32.67 -4.52
C LEU A 200 -16.67 -34.14 -4.78
N ASN A 201 -15.47 -34.34 -5.31
CA ASN A 201 -14.86 -35.67 -5.38
C ASN A 201 -13.95 -35.91 -4.19
N LEU A 202 -14.39 -36.72 -3.22
CA LEU A 202 -13.66 -36.96 -1.97
C LEU A 202 -12.29 -37.66 -2.19
N SER A 203 -12.12 -38.44 -3.26
CA SER A 203 -10.83 -39.05 -3.58
C SER A 203 -9.83 -37.99 -4.08
N VAL A 204 -10.29 -37.06 -4.92
CA VAL A 204 -9.46 -35.93 -5.38
C VAL A 204 -9.10 -35.03 -4.22
N PHE A 205 -10.08 -34.70 -3.35
CA PHE A 205 -9.84 -33.91 -2.13
C PHE A 205 -8.82 -34.62 -1.23
N HIS A 206 -8.90 -35.91 -1.01
CA HIS A 206 -7.90 -36.65 -0.23
C HIS A 206 -6.49 -36.51 -0.82
N THR A 207 -6.36 -36.64 -2.15
CA THR A 207 -5.06 -36.47 -2.83
C THR A 207 -4.51 -35.06 -2.66
N PHE A 208 -5.36 -34.05 -2.75
CA PHE A 208 -5.02 -32.66 -2.46
C PHE A 208 -4.51 -32.51 -1.03
N MET A 209 -5.21 -33.05 -0.03
CA MET A 209 -4.79 -33.00 1.38
C MET A 209 -3.44 -33.67 1.63
N ILE A 210 -3.15 -34.80 0.94
CA ILE A 210 -1.84 -35.45 1.00
C ILE A 210 -0.73 -34.54 0.43
N LYS A 211 -0.97 -33.84 -0.68
CA LYS A 211 -0.01 -32.89 -1.23
C LYS A 211 0.28 -31.76 -0.25
N LEU A 212 -0.75 -31.18 0.36
CA LEU A 212 -0.60 -30.15 1.42
C LEU A 212 0.16 -30.67 2.65
N LYS A 213 -0.10 -31.92 3.06
CA LYS A 213 0.66 -32.55 4.15
C LYS A 213 2.13 -32.73 3.80
N LYS A 214 2.47 -33.15 2.58
CA LYS A 214 3.85 -33.27 2.11
C LYS A 214 4.57 -31.94 2.05
N LEU A 215 3.87 -30.88 1.65
CA LEU A 215 4.38 -29.51 1.66
C LEU A 215 4.66 -29.00 3.08
N GLY A 216 3.98 -29.56 4.08
CA GLY A 216 4.12 -29.18 5.50
C GLY A 216 3.08 -28.18 5.98
N VAL A 217 2.00 -27.99 5.21
CA VAL A 217 0.83 -27.18 5.62
C VAL A 217 0.19 -27.73 6.89
N PHE A 218 0.15 -29.06 7.00
CA PHE A 218 -0.32 -29.74 8.20
C PHE A 218 0.83 -30.42 8.94
N SER A 219 0.94 -30.21 10.25
CA SER A 219 1.79 -31.00 11.13
C SER A 219 1.20 -32.40 11.33
N LYS A 220 -0.15 -32.51 11.34
CA LYS A 220 -0.88 -33.77 11.41
C LYS A 220 -2.02 -33.76 10.38
N TYR A 221 -2.21 -34.89 9.69
CA TYR A 221 -3.35 -35.16 8.83
C TYR A 221 -3.73 -36.63 8.94
N GLU A 222 -4.96 -36.90 9.31
CA GLU A 222 -5.55 -38.19 9.39
C GLU A 222 -6.91 -38.22 8.68
N SER A 223 -7.23 -39.31 8.00
CA SER A 223 -8.54 -39.47 7.39
C SER A 223 -9.02 -40.92 7.53
N ARG A 224 -10.31 -41.07 7.85
CA ARG A 224 -10.96 -42.35 8.01
C ARG A 224 -12.26 -42.38 7.22
N ILE A 225 -12.42 -43.35 6.32
CA ILE A 225 -13.68 -43.59 5.61
C ILE A 225 -14.71 -44.05 6.63
N VAL A 226 -15.85 -43.37 6.71
CA VAL A 226 -16.96 -43.66 7.61
C VAL A 226 -18.03 -44.44 6.89
N SER A 227 -18.38 -44.05 5.65
CA SER A 227 -19.40 -44.74 4.86
C SER A 227 -19.06 -44.73 3.38
N ARG A 228 -19.65 -45.68 2.63
CA ARG A 228 -19.56 -45.79 1.18
C ARG A 228 -20.97 -45.87 0.59
N ASN A 229 -21.11 -45.38 -0.64
CA ASN A 229 -22.32 -45.51 -1.44
C ASN A 229 -22.44 -46.97 -1.98
N GLU A 230 -23.59 -47.33 -2.54
CA GLU A 230 -23.84 -48.63 -3.15
C GLU A 230 -22.89 -48.95 -4.33
N ASP A 231 -22.43 -47.89 -5.05
CA ASP A 231 -21.45 -47.98 -6.13
C ASP A 231 -20.00 -48.17 -5.65
N GLY A 232 -19.78 -48.24 -4.32
CA GLY A 232 -18.47 -48.35 -3.69
C GLY A 232 -17.70 -47.02 -3.55
N SER A 233 -18.22 -45.92 -4.08
CA SER A 233 -17.62 -44.59 -3.89
C SER A 233 -17.70 -44.16 -2.43
N ILE A 234 -16.77 -43.30 -1.99
CA ILE A 234 -16.76 -42.75 -0.61
C ILE A 234 -17.94 -41.78 -0.46
N ALA A 235 -18.82 -42.06 0.53
CA ALA A 235 -19.93 -41.20 0.87
C ALA A 235 -19.54 -40.19 1.96
N GLU A 236 -18.80 -40.68 2.99
CA GLU A 236 -18.38 -39.85 4.12
C GLU A 236 -16.96 -40.20 4.56
N VAL A 237 -16.21 -39.18 4.93
CA VAL A 237 -14.87 -39.31 5.49
C VAL A 237 -14.73 -38.41 6.72
N GLU A 238 -14.23 -38.97 7.81
CA GLU A 238 -13.79 -38.18 8.97
C GLU A 238 -12.37 -37.70 8.69
N VAL A 239 -12.15 -36.41 8.82
CA VAL A 239 -10.87 -35.75 8.59
C VAL A 239 -10.43 -34.99 9.83
N SER A 240 -9.21 -35.27 10.28
CA SER A 240 -8.54 -34.57 11.37
C SER A 240 -7.27 -33.91 10.85
N VAL A 241 -7.11 -32.63 11.12
CA VAL A 241 -5.93 -31.84 10.75
C VAL A 241 -5.39 -31.06 11.95
N THR A 242 -4.07 -30.87 11.97
CA THR A 242 -3.40 -29.84 12.75
C THR A 242 -2.57 -29.02 11.78
N TYR A 243 -2.91 -27.75 11.61
CA TYR A 243 -2.14 -26.82 10.76
C TYR A 243 -0.77 -26.58 11.37
N ALA A 244 0.25 -26.41 10.54
CA ALA A 244 1.61 -26.14 11.00
C ALA A 244 1.75 -24.70 11.58
N SER A 245 0.94 -23.76 11.07
CA SER A 245 0.87 -22.38 11.58
C SER A 245 -0.44 -21.70 11.14
N PHE A 246 -0.75 -20.54 11.73
CA PHE A 246 -1.86 -19.71 11.30
C PHE A 246 -1.65 -19.18 9.87
N ALA A 247 -0.42 -18.87 9.47
CA ALA A 247 -0.07 -18.46 8.12
C ALA A 247 -0.46 -19.52 7.08
N TRP A 248 -0.08 -20.78 7.31
CA TRP A 248 -0.49 -21.89 6.44
C TRP A 248 -2.00 -22.07 6.41
N LYS A 249 -2.65 -21.98 7.56
CA LYS A 249 -4.11 -22.06 7.65
C LYS A 249 -4.77 -21.00 6.79
N GLU A 250 -4.33 -19.75 6.89
CA GLU A 250 -4.86 -18.63 6.11
C GLU A 250 -4.68 -18.84 4.60
N CYS A 251 -3.49 -19.22 4.17
CA CYS A 251 -3.18 -19.45 2.75
C CYS A 251 -4.10 -20.45 2.06
N ILE A 252 -4.58 -21.46 2.79
CA ILE A 252 -5.41 -22.53 2.19
C ILE A 252 -6.88 -22.46 2.56
N THR A 253 -7.28 -21.58 3.44
CA THR A 253 -8.70 -21.35 3.79
C THR A 253 -9.27 -20.08 3.16
N LYS A 254 -8.40 -19.15 2.74
CA LYS A 254 -8.75 -17.97 1.94
C LYS A 254 -8.19 -18.12 0.55
N ALA A 255 -9.04 -18.38 -0.43
CA ALA A 255 -8.60 -18.77 -1.79
C ALA A 255 -7.72 -17.71 -2.48
N GLY A 256 -7.89 -16.42 -2.16
CA GLY A 256 -7.11 -15.31 -2.71
C GLY A 256 -5.69 -15.24 -2.19
N THR A 257 -5.46 -15.59 -0.93
CA THR A 257 -4.18 -15.37 -0.24
C THR A 257 -2.98 -16.03 -0.93
N ALA A 258 -3.17 -17.24 -1.51
CA ALA A 258 -2.09 -17.89 -2.25
C ALA A 258 -1.70 -17.13 -3.53
N LEU A 259 -2.67 -16.50 -4.20
CA LEU A 259 -2.40 -15.63 -5.37
C LEU A 259 -1.69 -14.35 -4.97
N GLU A 260 -2.16 -13.68 -3.93
CA GLU A 260 -1.54 -12.47 -3.39
C GLU A 260 -0.07 -12.72 -3.02
N LEU A 261 0.17 -13.85 -2.34
CA LEU A 261 1.51 -14.26 -1.95
C LEU A 261 2.41 -14.53 -3.15
N HIS A 262 1.89 -15.20 -4.19
CA HIS A 262 2.64 -15.44 -5.42
C HIS A 262 3.01 -14.12 -6.12
N VAL A 263 2.05 -13.20 -6.29
CA VAL A 263 2.29 -11.87 -6.87
C VAL A 263 3.33 -11.10 -6.07
N TYR A 264 3.22 -11.11 -4.74
CA TYR A 264 4.21 -10.49 -3.86
C TYR A 264 5.62 -11.03 -4.12
N GLN A 265 5.77 -12.34 -4.25
CA GLN A 265 7.09 -12.97 -4.44
C GLN A 265 7.70 -12.66 -5.80
N GLU A 266 6.91 -12.70 -6.88
CA GLU A 266 7.37 -12.35 -8.22
C GLU A 266 7.90 -10.92 -8.26
N LEU A 267 7.20 -9.97 -7.62
CA LEU A 267 7.63 -8.59 -7.55
C LEU A 267 8.89 -8.41 -6.69
N LYS A 268 8.98 -9.13 -5.57
CA LYS A 268 10.16 -9.13 -4.71
C LYS A 268 11.38 -9.73 -5.41
N ALA A 269 11.21 -10.83 -6.13
CA ALA A 269 12.24 -11.46 -6.95
C ALA A 269 12.72 -10.54 -8.08
N ALA A 270 11.82 -9.71 -8.62
CA ALA A 270 12.16 -8.65 -9.58
C ALA A 270 12.87 -7.44 -8.95
N GLY A 271 13.19 -7.48 -7.65
CA GLY A 271 13.90 -6.42 -6.93
C GLY A 271 13.06 -5.19 -6.61
N LYS A 272 11.73 -5.29 -6.67
CA LYS A 272 10.83 -4.19 -6.32
C LYS A 272 10.63 -4.11 -4.82
N GLU A 273 10.41 -2.90 -4.31
CA GLU A 273 9.89 -2.71 -2.97
C GLU A 273 8.40 -3.04 -2.99
N VAL A 274 7.98 -3.99 -2.15
CA VAL A 274 6.63 -4.54 -2.18
C VAL A 274 6.15 -4.92 -0.78
N ASN A 275 4.88 -4.65 -0.50
CA ASN A 275 4.16 -5.08 0.69
C ASN A 275 2.87 -5.80 0.30
N GLN A 276 2.45 -6.76 1.12
CA GLN A 276 1.23 -7.55 0.93
C GLN A 276 0.20 -7.21 2.02
N SER A 277 -1.10 -7.33 1.69
CA SER A 277 -2.23 -7.11 2.61
C SER A 277 -2.13 -5.76 3.35
N VAL A 278 -1.85 -4.70 2.57
CA VAL A 278 -1.59 -3.37 3.13
C VAL A 278 -2.90 -2.67 3.44
N ARG A 279 -3.04 -2.23 4.67
CA ARG A 279 -4.15 -1.37 5.08
C ARG A 279 -3.65 0.04 5.25
N ILE A 280 -4.31 0.97 4.57
CA ILE A 280 -3.96 2.37 4.58
C ILE A 280 -5.05 3.14 5.29
N ASP A 281 -4.64 3.91 6.28
CA ASP A 281 -5.40 4.99 6.87
C ASP A 281 -5.17 6.23 6.00
N TRP A 282 -6.17 6.63 5.24
CA TRP A 282 -6.03 7.69 4.24
C TRP A 282 -6.08 9.10 4.83
N ASP A 283 -6.66 9.28 6.00
CA ASP A 283 -6.70 10.59 6.67
C ASP A 283 -5.57 10.76 7.70
N GLY A 284 -4.80 9.71 7.95
CA GLY A 284 -3.66 9.70 8.88
C GLY A 284 -4.06 9.85 10.35
N LYS A 285 -5.36 9.78 10.66
CA LYS A 285 -5.89 9.93 12.01
C LYS A 285 -6.23 8.56 12.56
N ILE A 286 -5.38 8.01 13.41
CA ILE A 286 -5.70 6.78 14.13
C ILE A 286 -6.83 7.11 15.09
N HIS A 287 -8.03 6.61 14.82
CA HIS A 287 -9.13 6.64 15.76
C HIS A 287 -8.87 5.59 16.84
N GLU A 288 -8.20 5.99 17.94
CA GLU A 288 -8.01 5.16 19.12
C GLU A 288 -9.38 4.93 19.77
N GLY A 289 -9.93 3.74 19.63
CA GLY A 289 -11.10 3.34 20.43
C GLY A 289 -12.11 2.38 19.84
N GLU A 290 -12.02 1.98 18.57
CA GLU A 290 -13.08 1.19 17.93
C GLU A 290 -12.82 -0.33 17.86
N GLU A 291 -12.02 -0.91 18.73
CA GLU A 291 -11.89 -2.39 18.72
C GLU A 291 -13.13 -3.14 19.19
N ASN A 292 -14.12 -2.53 19.86
CA ASN A 292 -15.17 -3.32 20.52
C ASN A 292 -16.55 -2.66 20.74
N ASN A 293 -17.10 -1.79 19.90
CA ASN A 293 -18.50 -1.42 20.10
C ASN A 293 -19.31 -1.39 18.79
N SER A 294 -19.88 -2.55 18.46
CA SER A 294 -20.81 -2.76 17.33
C SER A 294 -22.26 -2.34 17.62
N GLU A 295 -22.55 -1.53 18.63
CA GLU A 295 -23.93 -1.26 19.05
C GLU A 295 -24.47 0.16 18.80
N ASN A 296 -23.68 1.13 18.32
CA ASN A 296 -24.22 2.45 17.96
C ASN A 296 -24.13 2.72 16.44
N LYS A 297 -25.24 2.49 15.75
CA LYS A 297 -25.40 2.50 14.28
C LYS A 297 -25.70 3.86 13.66
N ASP A 298 -25.64 4.98 14.34
CA ASP A 298 -26.21 6.25 13.85
C ASP A 298 -25.26 7.45 13.69
N ASP A 299 -23.91 7.24 13.69
CA ASP A 299 -23.00 8.33 13.34
C ASP A 299 -22.12 7.95 12.16
N ASP A 300 -22.58 8.33 10.96
CA ASP A 300 -22.08 7.91 9.64
C ASP A 300 -20.85 8.73 9.16
N THR A 301 -20.23 9.52 10.06
CA THR A 301 -19.19 10.49 9.67
C THR A 301 -17.76 10.12 10.06
N THR A 302 -17.53 8.95 10.67
CA THR A 302 -16.19 8.58 11.21
C THR A 302 -15.76 7.14 10.96
N LYS A 303 -16.33 6.46 9.98
CA LYS A 303 -15.82 5.13 9.61
C LYS A 303 -14.64 5.29 8.68
N ASP A 304 -13.44 5.02 9.19
CA ASP A 304 -12.28 4.73 8.37
C ASP A 304 -12.65 3.66 7.33
N VAL A 305 -12.66 4.04 6.07
CA VAL A 305 -12.74 3.06 4.98
C VAL A 305 -11.39 2.36 4.94
N LEU A 306 -11.26 1.31 5.73
CA LEU A 306 -10.08 0.46 5.78
C LEU A 306 -10.02 -0.38 4.49
N ASN A 307 -9.58 0.22 3.41
CA ASN A 307 -9.31 -0.50 2.18
C ASN A 307 -8.05 -1.34 2.37
N GLU A 308 -8.20 -2.66 2.26
CA GLU A 308 -7.08 -3.58 2.19
C GLU A 308 -6.63 -3.68 0.72
N ILE A 309 -5.35 -3.35 0.49
CA ILE A 309 -4.71 -3.50 -0.80
C ILE A 309 -3.97 -4.84 -0.79
N ASP A 310 -4.35 -5.74 -1.68
CA ASP A 310 -3.82 -7.11 -1.72
C ASP A 310 -2.29 -7.11 -1.88
N VAL A 311 -1.75 -6.30 -2.81
CA VAL A 311 -0.31 -6.07 -2.97
C VAL A 311 -0.04 -4.62 -3.36
N LEU A 312 0.89 -3.99 -2.69
CA LEU A 312 1.35 -2.63 -2.96
C LEU A 312 2.85 -2.64 -3.26
N THR A 313 3.24 -2.05 -4.39
CA THR A 313 4.66 -1.96 -4.79
C THR A 313 5.02 -0.54 -5.19
N LEU A 314 6.30 -0.20 -5.03
CA LEU A 314 6.88 1.06 -5.43
C LEU A 314 8.03 0.80 -6.42
N GLU A 315 7.95 1.40 -7.60
CA GLU A 315 9.02 1.36 -8.60
C GLU A 315 9.49 2.78 -8.90
N GLY A 316 10.69 3.12 -8.47
CA GLY A 316 11.10 4.52 -8.40
C GLY A 316 10.20 5.23 -7.39
N ASN A 317 9.48 6.26 -7.86
CA ASN A 317 8.50 6.98 -7.02
C ASN A 317 7.07 6.79 -7.56
N VAL A 318 6.80 5.68 -8.28
CA VAL A 318 5.48 5.36 -8.82
C VAL A 318 4.90 4.17 -8.05
N PRO A 319 3.85 4.37 -7.27
CA PRO A 319 3.17 3.28 -6.58
C PRO A 319 2.29 2.49 -7.56
N THR A 320 2.19 1.21 -7.32
CA THR A 320 1.26 0.34 -8.03
C THR A 320 0.43 -0.44 -7.03
N PHE A 321 -0.88 -0.23 -7.07
CA PHE A 321 -1.87 -0.91 -6.25
C PHE A 321 -2.38 -2.11 -7.04
N ILE A 322 -2.30 -3.30 -6.47
CA ILE A 322 -2.67 -4.55 -7.15
C ILE A 322 -3.77 -5.23 -6.36
N SER A 323 -4.89 -5.48 -7.02
CA SER A 323 -5.97 -6.30 -6.47
C SER A 323 -5.94 -7.70 -7.09
N CYS A 324 -5.83 -8.72 -6.24
CA CYS A 324 -5.72 -10.13 -6.61
C CYS A 324 -7.07 -10.83 -6.49
N LYS A 325 -7.64 -11.28 -7.59
CA LYS A 325 -8.95 -11.95 -7.58
C LYS A 325 -8.84 -13.38 -8.11
N ALA A 326 -9.05 -14.35 -7.23
CA ALA A 326 -9.04 -15.78 -7.55
C ALA A 326 -10.47 -16.25 -7.90
N GLY A 327 -10.85 -16.19 -9.18
CA GLY A 327 -12.16 -16.65 -9.63
C GLY A 327 -12.55 -16.18 -11.02
N LYS A 328 -13.73 -16.61 -11.49
CA LYS A 328 -14.30 -16.08 -12.72
C LYS A 328 -14.80 -14.65 -12.49
N MET A 329 -14.25 -13.70 -13.19
CA MET A 329 -14.74 -12.34 -13.25
C MET A 329 -15.62 -12.16 -14.48
N ASP A 330 -16.88 -11.78 -14.31
CA ASP A 330 -17.70 -11.21 -15.37
C ASP A 330 -17.43 -9.71 -15.52
N LYS A 331 -17.96 -9.10 -16.60
CA LYS A 331 -17.72 -7.67 -16.87
C LYS A 331 -18.19 -6.74 -15.74
N GLY A 332 -19.25 -7.10 -15.02
CA GLY A 332 -19.76 -6.29 -13.91
C GLY A 332 -18.88 -6.39 -12.66
N LYS A 333 -18.34 -7.58 -12.39
CA LYS A 333 -17.47 -7.81 -11.25
C LYS A 333 -16.05 -7.29 -11.45
N ALA A 334 -15.61 -7.08 -12.70
CA ALA A 334 -14.27 -6.55 -12.98
C ALA A 334 -14.15 -5.04 -12.64
N LEU A 335 -15.27 -4.31 -12.62
CA LEU A 335 -15.26 -2.87 -12.29
C LEU A 335 -15.12 -2.61 -10.79
N THR A 336 -15.71 -3.47 -9.95
CA THR A 336 -15.66 -3.27 -8.48
C THR A 336 -14.24 -3.16 -7.92
N PRO A 337 -13.29 -4.06 -8.27
CA PRO A 337 -11.91 -3.92 -7.80
C PRO A 337 -11.19 -2.66 -8.29
N LEU A 338 -11.59 -2.11 -9.46
CA LEU A 338 -11.01 -0.85 -9.94
C LEU A 338 -11.47 0.33 -9.09
N TYR A 339 -12.73 0.36 -8.66
CA TYR A 339 -13.23 1.40 -7.74
C TYR A 339 -12.65 1.27 -6.32
N GLU A 340 -12.19 0.07 -5.92
CA GLU A 340 -11.51 -0.12 -4.64
C GLU A 340 -10.08 0.45 -4.65
N LEU A 341 -9.53 0.74 -5.83
CA LEU A 341 -8.17 1.25 -6.02
C LEU A 341 -8.12 2.74 -6.39
N GLU A 342 -9.27 3.36 -6.68
CA GLU A 342 -9.40 4.80 -6.91
C GLU A 342 -9.54 5.57 -5.59
#